data_510d411039634fe58f440b25083fa7eb
#
_entry.id   510d411039634fe58f440b25083fa7eb
#
_cell.length_a   1.000
_cell.length_b   1.000
_cell.length_c   1.000
_cell.angle_alpha   90.00
_cell.angle_beta   90.00
_cell.angle_gamma   90.00
#
_symmetry.space_group_name_H-M   'P 1'
#
loop_
_entity.id
_entity.type
_entity.pdbx_description
1 polymer ?
#
loop_
_entity_poly.entity_id
_entity_poly.type
_entity_poly.pdbx_seq_one_letter_code
_entity_poly.pdbx_strand_id
1 'polypeptide(L)'
;MNRHLCVWLFRHPSLHGHHRYHIHRLLHQFRQLHLDTRLWVFRQDGNHILHQLLNKNWSKRYCHQDARMLWKHKALRKYMEELNKEYQTLDQCLQHSSANQEGQRSLNQRRAELAPLAAIYQEIQEAEQAIKELESMCKSLNKQDEKQLQELALEERQTIAQKISVLYRELFQSLVPKEKYDNTDVILEVTSGRTTGGDICQQFTREIFDMYQNYSSYKHWKFELLNYTPADYGGLHHAAARISGDDVYKHLKYEGGVHRVQRIPEVGLSSRMQRIHTGTMSVIVLPQPDEVDVKVDPKDLRVDTFRAKGAGGQHVNTTDSAVRLVHLPTGLVVECQQERSQIKNKEIALRVLRARLYQQITEKDKCQQQSARKLQVGTRAQSERIRTYNFTQDRVTDHRIAYEVRDIKKFLCGEKCLDQLIQRLLQSADEEAIIEFLDENLKSTNC
;
A
#
# COMPACT_ATOMS: atom_id res chain seq x y z
N MET A 1 19.94 -15.94 28.79
CA MET A 1 20.04 -16.95 29.86
C MET A 1 18.83 -17.87 29.74
N ASN A 2 18.90 -19.13 29.25
CA ASN A 2 17.87 -20.18 29.43
C ASN A 2 17.82 -21.22 28.31
N ARG A 3 18.95 -21.47 27.61
CA ARG A 3 19.08 -22.71 26.82
C ARG A 3 19.56 -23.91 27.66
N HIS A 4 20.15 -23.67 28.81
CA HIS A 4 20.69 -24.73 29.68
C HIS A 4 19.64 -25.40 30.60
N LEU A 5 18.54 -24.74 30.93
CA LEU A 5 17.49 -25.33 31.78
C LEU A 5 16.60 -26.36 31.05
N CYS A 6 16.37 -26.19 29.76
CA CYS A 6 15.59 -27.16 28.98
C CYS A 6 16.33 -28.49 28.76
N VAL A 7 17.66 -28.47 28.66
CA VAL A 7 18.47 -29.69 28.41
C VAL A 7 18.62 -30.50 29.68
N TRP A 8 18.55 -29.86 30.86
CA TRP A 8 18.68 -30.56 32.17
C TRP A 8 17.42 -31.36 32.54
N LEU A 9 16.22 -30.87 32.15
CA LEU A 9 14.93 -31.53 32.42
C LEU A 9 14.68 -32.79 31.56
N PHE A 10 15.38 -32.95 30.44
CA PHE A 10 15.25 -34.14 29.59
C PHE A 10 16.19 -35.32 30.00
N ARG A 11 17.12 -35.10 30.92
CA ARG A 11 18.11 -36.11 31.33
C ARG A 11 17.77 -36.87 32.61
N HIS A 12 16.67 -36.52 33.33
CA HIS A 12 16.29 -37.25 34.57
C HIS A 12 14.81 -37.64 34.56
N PRO A 13 14.48 -38.93 34.27
CA PRO A 13 13.11 -39.40 34.16
C PRO A 13 12.43 -39.78 35.49
N SER A 14 13.00 -39.49 36.66
CA SER A 14 12.52 -40.03 37.95
C SER A 14 11.93 -39.01 38.92
N LEU A 15 11.12 -38.08 38.48
CA LEU A 15 10.36 -37.18 39.36
C LEU A 15 8.85 -37.45 39.25
N HIS A 16 8.26 -37.87 40.39
CA HIS A 16 6.87 -38.28 40.55
C HIS A 16 5.84 -37.17 40.26
N GLY A 17 4.63 -37.61 39.85
CA GLY A 17 3.50 -36.90 39.24
C GLY A 17 3.04 -35.54 39.80
N HIS A 18 3.28 -35.18 41.06
CA HIS A 18 2.78 -33.92 41.63
C HIS A 18 3.57 -32.66 41.21
N HIS A 19 4.85 -32.80 40.87
CA HIS A 19 5.66 -31.64 40.40
C HIS A 19 5.43 -31.29 38.92
N ARG A 20 4.95 -32.21 38.09
CA ARG A 20 4.64 -31.93 36.69
C ARG A 20 3.49 -30.94 36.51
N TYR A 21 2.49 -30.97 37.40
CA TYR A 21 1.34 -30.07 37.33
C TYR A 21 1.72 -28.60 37.67
N HIS A 22 2.61 -28.41 38.63
CA HIS A 22 3.10 -27.08 39.01
C HIS A 22 4.01 -26.47 37.96
N ILE A 23 4.88 -27.27 37.33
CA ILE A 23 5.80 -26.82 36.29
C ILE A 23 5.01 -26.49 35.02
N HIS A 24 3.97 -27.26 34.69
CA HIS A 24 3.09 -26.99 33.54
C HIS A 24 2.27 -25.68 33.73
N ARG A 25 1.83 -25.40 34.96
CA ARG A 25 1.12 -24.18 35.33
C ARG A 25 2.05 -22.96 35.30
N LEU A 26 3.28 -23.08 35.76
CA LEU A 26 4.31 -22.04 35.66
C LEU A 26 4.75 -21.80 34.23
N LEU A 27 4.90 -22.83 33.40
CA LEU A 27 5.20 -22.66 31.96
C LEU A 27 4.03 -22.03 31.18
N HIS A 28 2.79 -22.27 31.59
CA HIS A 28 1.62 -21.64 31.02
C HIS A 28 1.53 -20.16 31.42
N GLN A 29 1.82 -19.81 32.68
CA GLN A 29 1.92 -18.44 33.16
C GLN A 29 3.11 -17.69 32.51
N PHE A 30 4.26 -18.35 32.33
CA PHE A 30 5.41 -17.78 31.61
C PHE A 30 5.13 -17.60 30.12
N ARG A 31 4.33 -18.44 29.48
CA ARG A 31 3.87 -18.21 28.09
C ARG A 31 2.90 -17.06 27.98
N GLN A 32 2.00 -16.88 28.93
CA GLN A 32 1.12 -15.69 28.97
C GLN A 32 1.90 -14.40 29.22
N LEU A 33 2.84 -14.40 30.18
CA LEU A 33 3.69 -13.24 30.44
C LEU A 33 4.64 -12.91 29.28
N HIS A 34 5.11 -13.90 28.53
CA HIS A 34 5.93 -13.66 27.31
C HIS A 34 5.09 -13.22 26.11
N LEU A 35 3.81 -13.57 26.05
CA LEU A 35 2.87 -13.02 25.07
C LEU A 35 2.53 -11.57 25.41
N ASP A 36 2.31 -11.23 26.68
CA ASP A 36 2.03 -9.86 27.11
C ASP A 36 3.23 -8.92 26.95
N THR A 37 4.46 -9.39 27.21
CA THR A 37 5.67 -8.58 26.97
C THR A 37 5.99 -8.41 25.49
N ARG A 38 5.68 -9.38 24.62
CA ARG A 38 5.77 -9.18 23.16
C ARG A 38 4.69 -8.22 22.64
N LEU A 39 3.51 -8.24 23.20
CA LEU A 39 2.44 -7.29 22.89
C LEU A 39 2.78 -5.86 23.35
N TRP A 40 3.56 -5.69 24.44
CA TRP A 40 3.94 -4.36 24.92
C TRP A 40 5.06 -3.70 24.11
N VAL A 41 6.03 -4.46 23.62
CA VAL A 41 7.09 -3.95 22.72
C VAL A 41 6.54 -3.64 21.32
N PHE A 42 5.47 -4.33 20.87
CA PHE A 42 4.81 -4.05 19.59
C PHE A 42 3.81 -2.88 19.65
N ARG A 43 3.50 -2.35 20.85
CA ARG A 43 2.52 -1.27 20.99
C ARG A 43 3.06 0.13 20.66
N GLN A 44 4.37 0.30 20.49
CA GLN A 44 4.96 1.59 20.11
C GLN A 44 5.26 1.72 18.60
N ASP A 45 5.42 0.59 17.85
CA ASP A 45 5.81 0.65 16.42
C ASP A 45 4.92 -0.17 15.46
N GLY A 46 3.80 -0.73 15.90
CA GLY A 46 3.23 -1.84 15.11
C GLY A 46 1.72 -2.02 15.09
N ASN A 47 0.90 -0.98 15.11
CA ASN A 47 -0.53 -1.15 14.82
C ASN A 47 -0.80 -1.72 13.42
N HIS A 48 0.11 -1.51 12.46
CA HIS A 48 -0.04 -1.99 11.08
C HIS A 48 0.19 -3.51 10.91
N ILE A 49 1.11 -4.11 11.69
CA ILE A 49 1.49 -5.53 11.49
C ILE A 49 0.52 -6.49 12.20
N LEU A 50 -0.02 -6.10 13.37
CA LEU A 50 -1.01 -6.90 14.08
C LEU A 50 -2.36 -6.92 13.34
N HIS A 51 -2.74 -5.83 12.70
CA HIS A 51 -3.92 -5.77 11.84
C HIS A 51 -3.79 -6.69 10.61
N GLN A 52 -2.61 -6.76 9.97
CA GLN A 52 -2.35 -7.67 8.86
C GLN A 52 -2.40 -9.15 9.28
N LEU A 53 -2.03 -9.52 10.52
CA LEU A 53 -2.07 -10.90 11.01
C LEU A 53 -3.47 -11.33 11.47
N LEU A 54 -4.25 -10.42 12.01
CA LEU A 54 -5.66 -10.66 12.40
C LEU A 54 -6.58 -10.66 11.18
N ASN A 55 -6.33 -9.80 10.18
CA ASN A 55 -7.09 -9.75 8.94
C ASN A 55 -6.83 -10.95 8.01
N LYS A 56 -5.69 -11.66 8.11
CA LYS A 56 -5.49 -12.89 7.33
C LYS A 56 -6.57 -13.96 7.52
N ASN A 57 -7.28 -13.96 8.64
CA ASN A 57 -8.41 -14.87 8.87
C ASN A 57 -9.77 -14.28 8.49
N TRP A 58 -9.87 -12.94 8.38
CA TRP A 58 -11.10 -12.26 7.95
C TRP A 58 -11.19 -12.16 6.42
N SER A 59 -10.11 -11.82 5.74
CA SER A 59 -10.08 -11.70 4.27
C SER A 59 -10.43 -13.02 3.56
N LYS A 60 -10.10 -14.18 4.16
CA LYS A 60 -10.51 -15.47 3.60
C LYS A 60 -12.01 -15.73 3.57
N ARG A 61 -12.83 -15.01 4.35
CA ARG A 61 -14.30 -15.14 4.35
C ARG A 61 -15.01 -14.19 3.38
N TYR A 62 -14.36 -13.12 2.94
CA TYR A 62 -14.98 -12.04 2.16
C TYR A 62 -14.43 -11.90 0.74
N CYS A 63 -13.60 -12.81 0.29
CA CYS A 63 -12.83 -12.74 -0.96
C CYS A 63 -13.67 -12.83 -2.27
N HIS A 64 -14.99 -12.65 -2.23
CA HIS A 64 -15.88 -12.52 -3.39
C HIS A 64 -17.17 -11.76 -3.05
N GLN A 65 -17.08 -10.68 -2.26
CA GLN A 65 -18.27 -9.88 -2.04
C GLN A 65 -18.38 -8.83 -3.16
N ASP A 66 -19.45 -8.97 -3.99
CA ASP A 66 -19.88 -7.92 -4.91
C ASP A 66 -19.94 -6.57 -4.18
N ALA A 67 -19.57 -5.47 -4.85
CA ALA A 67 -19.71 -4.10 -4.34
C ALA A 67 -21.09 -3.81 -3.71
N ARG A 68 -22.11 -4.53 -4.16
CA ARG A 68 -23.46 -4.54 -3.58
C ARG A 68 -23.52 -5.06 -2.13
N MET A 69 -22.61 -5.94 -1.73
CA MET A 69 -22.59 -6.48 -0.36
C MET A 69 -21.98 -5.46 0.60
N LEU A 70 -20.94 -4.73 0.17
CA LEU A 70 -20.35 -3.62 0.94
C LEU A 70 -21.36 -2.50 1.15
N TRP A 71 -22.16 -2.15 0.12
CA TRP A 71 -23.23 -1.16 0.24
C TRP A 71 -24.33 -1.55 1.25
N LYS A 72 -24.57 -2.84 1.45
CA LYS A 72 -25.52 -3.31 2.48
C LYS A 72 -25.03 -3.13 3.91
N HIS A 73 -23.73 -2.82 4.10
CA HIS A 73 -23.18 -2.61 5.43
C HIS A 73 -23.79 -1.35 6.06
N LYS A 74 -24.43 -1.51 7.23
CA LYS A 74 -25.16 -0.42 7.91
C LYS A 74 -24.27 0.80 8.21
N ALA A 75 -23.00 0.56 8.55
CA ALA A 75 -22.05 1.61 8.85
C ALA A 75 -21.76 2.50 7.64
N LEU A 76 -21.59 1.92 6.44
CA LEU A 76 -21.35 2.68 5.22
C LEU A 76 -22.55 3.56 4.87
N ARG A 77 -23.76 3.01 4.93
CA ARG A 77 -24.99 3.79 4.70
C ARG A 77 -25.10 4.96 5.67
N LYS A 78 -24.91 4.70 6.97
CA LYS A 78 -24.95 5.73 7.99
C LYS A 78 -23.90 6.82 7.73
N TYR A 79 -22.69 6.44 7.40
CA TYR A 79 -21.61 7.38 7.07
C TYR A 79 -21.97 8.25 5.85
N MET A 80 -22.50 7.64 4.79
CA MET A 80 -22.94 8.37 3.59
C MET A 80 -24.13 9.30 3.88
N GLU A 81 -25.07 8.90 4.73
CA GLU A 81 -26.18 9.75 5.19
C GLU A 81 -25.66 10.96 5.99
N GLU A 82 -24.65 10.75 6.85
CA GLU A 82 -24.00 11.82 7.62
C GLU A 82 -23.27 12.81 6.69
N LEU A 83 -22.50 12.30 5.71
CA LEU A 83 -21.84 13.15 4.72
C LEU A 83 -22.82 13.96 3.86
N ASN A 84 -23.92 13.34 3.46
CA ASN A 84 -24.94 14.03 2.67
C ASN A 84 -25.64 15.13 3.50
N LYS A 85 -25.91 14.88 4.80
CA LYS A 85 -26.41 15.90 5.72
C LYS A 85 -25.40 17.05 5.91
N GLU A 86 -24.11 16.72 6.08
CA GLU A 86 -23.05 17.72 6.15
C GLU A 86 -23.03 18.58 4.88
N TYR A 87 -23.10 17.98 3.71
CA TYR A 87 -23.16 18.71 2.44
C TYR A 87 -24.37 19.65 2.36
N GLN A 88 -25.57 19.17 2.73
CA GLN A 88 -26.79 19.98 2.72
C GLN A 88 -26.71 21.14 3.72
N THR A 89 -26.16 20.91 4.91
CA THR A 89 -25.97 21.98 5.92
C THR A 89 -24.96 23.01 5.45
N LEU A 90 -23.86 22.60 4.82
CA LEU A 90 -22.88 23.49 4.22
C LEU A 90 -23.51 24.35 3.09
N ASP A 91 -24.33 23.74 2.25
CA ASP A 91 -25.03 24.45 1.16
C ASP A 91 -25.98 25.51 1.70
N GLN A 92 -26.76 25.19 2.73
CA GLN A 92 -27.62 26.12 3.43
C GLN A 92 -26.83 27.23 4.13
N CYS A 93 -25.75 26.89 4.83
CA CYS A 93 -24.90 27.87 5.49
C CYS A 93 -24.28 28.87 4.48
N LEU A 94 -23.86 28.42 3.31
CA LEU A 94 -23.30 29.28 2.27
C LEU A 94 -24.34 30.19 1.63
N GLN A 95 -25.61 29.76 1.58
CA GLN A 95 -26.72 30.58 1.08
C GLN A 95 -27.12 31.70 2.07
N HIS A 96 -26.94 31.45 3.40
CA HIS A 96 -27.43 32.36 4.44
C HIS A 96 -26.34 33.19 5.15
N SER A 97 -25.02 32.89 4.94
CA SER A 97 -23.98 33.53 5.71
C SER A 97 -23.27 34.68 4.99
N SER A 98 -23.26 35.84 5.67
CA SER A 98 -22.35 36.97 5.43
C SER A 98 -21.05 36.81 6.25
N ALA A 99 -20.46 35.61 6.27
CA ALA A 99 -19.29 35.29 7.09
C ALA A 99 -18.00 35.91 6.51
N ASN A 100 -16.96 36.07 7.37
CA ASN A 100 -15.65 36.57 6.99
C ASN A 100 -15.04 35.77 5.84
N GLN A 101 -14.29 36.44 4.95
CA GLN A 101 -13.73 35.84 3.70
C GLN A 101 -12.91 34.57 3.89
N GLU A 102 -12.20 34.38 5.00
CA GLU A 102 -11.43 33.17 5.31
C GLU A 102 -12.33 31.98 5.69
N GLY A 103 -13.39 32.22 6.46
CA GLY A 103 -14.38 31.21 6.79
C GLY A 103 -15.16 30.73 5.57
N GLN A 104 -15.50 31.62 4.64
CA GLN A 104 -16.17 31.24 3.38
C GLN A 104 -15.28 30.40 2.47
N ARG A 105 -13.96 30.63 2.45
CA ARG A 105 -13.03 29.84 1.64
C ARG A 105 -12.94 28.40 2.14
N SER A 106 -12.82 28.17 3.44
CA SER A 106 -12.77 26.82 4.04
C SER A 106 -14.07 26.05 3.84
N LEU A 107 -15.22 26.71 3.99
CA LEU A 107 -16.54 26.09 3.74
C LEU A 107 -16.73 25.73 2.26
N ASN A 108 -16.35 26.61 1.35
CA ASN A 108 -16.42 26.36 -0.09
C ASN A 108 -15.48 25.21 -0.51
N GLN A 109 -14.29 25.14 0.06
CA GLN A 109 -13.36 24.03 -0.19
C GLN A 109 -13.96 22.70 0.27
N ARG A 110 -14.48 22.65 1.50
CA ARG A 110 -15.12 21.44 2.04
C ARG A 110 -16.36 21.03 1.25
N ARG A 111 -17.18 21.99 0.82
CA ARG A 111 -18.31 21.73 -0.07
C ARG A 111 -17.85 21.14 -1.40
N ALA A 112 -16.80 21.69 -2.02
CA ALA A 112 -16.25 21.19 -3.28
C ALA A 112 -15.69 19.75 -3.15
N GLU A 113 -15.12 19.41 -2.00
CA GLU A 113 -14.65 18.05 -1.70
C GLU A 113 -15.82 17.05 -1.57
N LEU A 114 -16.94 17.47 -0.96
CA LEU A 114 -18.10 16.60 -0.72
C LEU A 114 -19.07 16.52 -1.92
N ALA A 115 -19.06 17.50 -2.82
CA ALA A 115 -20.00 17.59 -3.95
C ALA A 115 -20.02 16.32 -4.83
N PRO A 116 -18.89 15.74 -5.28
CA PRO A 116 -18.93 14.54 -6.10
C PRO A 116 -19.49 13.33 -5.35
N LEU A 117 -19.20 13.19 -4.06
CA LEU A 117 -19.74 12.10 -3.22
C LEU A 117 -21.25 12.23 -3.01
N ALA A 118 -21.72 13.43 -2.76
CA ALA A 118 -23.14 13.71 -2.57
C ALA A 118 -23.94 13.47 -3.87
N ALA A 119 -23.39 13.86 -5.04
CA ALA A 119 -24.00 13.62 -6.35
C ALA A 119 -24.15 12.11 -6.63
N ILE A 120 -23.08 11.33 -6.47
CA ILE A 120 -23.11 9.87 -6.67
C ILE A 120 -24.10 9.21 -5.69
N TYR A 121 -24.12 9.65 -4.43
CA TYR A 121 -25.06 9.13 -3.45
C TYR A 121 -26.51 9.39 -3.82
N GLN A 122 -26.82 10.59 -4.31
CA GLN A 122 -28.16 10.95 -4.77
C GLN A 122 -28.56 10.10 -5.98
N GLU A 123 -27.70 9.92 -6.97
CA GLU A 123 -27.95 9.05 -8.13
C GLU A 123 -28.23 7.60 -7.72
N ILE A 124 -27.50 7.09 -6.70
CA ILE A 124 -27.76 5.75 -6.15
C ILE A 124 -29.15 5.68 -5.51
N GLN A 125 -29.55 6.69 -4.73
CA GLN A 125 -30.88 6.72 -4.11
C GLN A 125 -31.99 6.76 -5.14
N GLU A 126 -31.86 7.60 -6.17
CA GLU A 126 -32.82 7.69 -7.28
C GLU A 126 -32.94 6.35 -8.03
N ALA A 127 -31.82 5.70 -8.32
CA ALA A 127 -31.82 4.40 -8.96
C ALA A 127 -32.39 3.27 -8.09
N GLU A 128 -32.13 3.27 -6.77
CA GLU A 128 -32.75 2.33 -5.83
C GLU A 128 -34.26 2.55 -5.72
N GLN A 129 -34.70 3.81 -5.80
CA GLN A 129 -36.12 4.14 -5.78
C GLN A 129 -36.82 3.70 -7.07
N ALA A 130 -36.20 3.92 -8.25
CA ALA A 130 -36.72 3.46 -9.53
C ALA A 130 -36.90 1.92 -9.56
N ILE A 131 -35.97 1.14 -8.97
CA ILE A 131 -36.15 -0.32 -8.83
C ILE A 131 -37.36 -0.66 -7.97
N LYS A 132 -37.56 0.03 -6.84
CA LYS A 132 -38.73 -0.22 -5.97
C LYS A 132 -40.04 0.10 -6.68
N GLU A 133 -40.06 1.17 -7.46
CA GLU A 133 -41.24 1.55 -8.24
C GLU A 133 -41.55 0.52 -9.33
N LEU A 134 -40.53 0.05 -10.08
CA LEU A 134 -40.69 -1.03 -11.04
C LEU A 134 -41.18 -2.33 -10.38
N GLU A 135 -40.63 -2.69 -9.22
CA GLU A 135 -41.09 -3.88 -8.48
C GLU A 135 -42.52 -3.75 -7.98
N SER A 136 -42.96 -2.54 -7.60
CA SER A 136 -44.33 -2.29 -7.18
C SER A 136 -45.29 -2.35 -8.38
N MET A 137 -44.90 -1.81 -9.53
CA MET A 137 -45.65 -1.91 -10.80
C MET A 137 -45.80 -3.38 -11.24
N CYS A 138 -44.70 -4.14 -11.25
CA CYS A 138 -44.75 -5.57 -11.60
C CYS A 138 -45.67 -6.40 -10.68
N LYS A 139 -45.81 -6.04 -9.40
CA LYS A 139 -46.73 -6.70 -8.46
C LYS A 139 -48.21 -6.37 -8.69
N SER A 140 -48.49 -5.20 -9.26
CA SER A 140 -49.86 -4.75 -9.52
C SER A 140 -50.44 -5.26 -10.84
N LEU A 141 -49.57 -5.81 -11.74
CA LEU A 141 -49.98 -6.30 -13.04
C LEU A 141 -50.66 -7.66 -12.98
N ASN A 142 -51.85 -7.79 -13.60
CA ASN A 142 -52.65 -9.01 -13.65
C ASN A 142 -52.28 -9.95 -14.79
N LYS A 143 -52.50 -11.26 -14.61
CA LYS A 143 -51.79 -12.40 -15.23
C LYS A 143 -52.00 -12.68 -16.74
N GLN A 144 -52.73 -11.94 -17.55
CA GLN A 144 -53.05 -12.40 -18.90
C GLN A 144 -52.61 -11.59 -20.13
N ASP A 145 -52.39 -10.26 -20.02
CA ASP A 145 -52.00 -9.46 -21.21
C ASP A 145 -50.61 -8.80 -21.14
N GLU A 146 -49.76 -9.21 -20.20
CA GLU A 146 -48.63 -8.39 -19.75
C GLU A 146 -47.28 -9.08 -19.80
N LYS A 147 -47.10 -10.19 -20.49
CA LYS A 147 -45.77 -10.84 -20.63
C LYS A 147 -44.74 -9.89 -21.24
N GLN A 148 -45.13 -9.11 -22.24
CA GLN A 148 -44.23 -8.14 -22.88
C GLN A 148 -43.85 -6.99 -21.95
N LEU A 149 -44.80 -6.49 -21.13
CA LEU A 149 -44.52 -5.48 -20.13
C LEU A 149 -43.62 -6.01 -19.00
N GLN A 150 -43.79 -7.27 -18.59
CA GLN A 150 -42.92 -7.92 -17.62
C GLN A 150 -41.50 -8.15 -18.15
N GLU A 151 -41.34 -8.51 -19.43
CA GLU A 151 -40.03 -8.62 -20.06
C GLU A 151 -39.33 -7.25 -20.12
N LEU A 152 -40.01 -6.20 -20.57
CA LEU A 152 -39.50 -4.84 -20.57
C LEU A 152 -39.08 -4.35 -19.17
N ALA A 153 -39.91 -4.60 -18.18
CA ALA A 153 -39.59 -4.22 -16.79
C ALA A 153 -38.38 -5.01 -16.24
N LEU A 154 -38.20 -6.26 -16.63
CA LEU A 154 -37.04 -7.06 -16.29
C LEU A 154 -35.75 -6.56 -16.97
N GLU A 155 -35.84 -6.16 -18.24
CA GLU A 155 -34.71 -5.57 -18.97
C GLU A 155 -34.34 -4.21 -18.37
N GLU A 156 -35.30 -3.33 -18.09
CA GLU A 156 -35.07 -2.05 -17.44
C GLU A 156 -34.49 -2.21 -16.04
N ARG A 157 -35.00 -3.16 -15.25
CA ARG A 157 -34.40 -3.51 -13.95
C ARG A 157 -32.96 -3.97 -14.06
N GLN A 158 -32.61 -4.73 -15.11
CA GLN A 158 -31.22 -5.19 -15.33
C GLN A 158 -30.33 -4.00 -15.70
N THR A 159 -30.77 -3.08 -16.53
CA THR A 159 -30.01 -1.88 -16.91
C THR A 159 -29.75 -0.97 -15.72
N ILE A 160 -30.77 -0.70 -14.89
CA ILE A 160 -30.64 0.08 -13.67
C ILE A 160 -29.71 -0.63 -12.67
N ALA A 161 -29.83 -1.96 -12.52
CA ALA A 161 -28.95 -2.74 -11.66
C ALA A 161 -27.48 -2.71 -12.11
N GLN A 162 -27.22 -2.64 -13.42
CA GLN A 162 -25.88 -2.44 -13.97
C GLN A 162 -25.39 -1.01 -13.68
N LYS A 163 -26.22 0.00 -13.89
CA LYS A 163 -25.92 1.41 -13.55
C LYS A 163 -25.54 1.54 -12.07
N ILE A 164 -26.32 0.98 -11.17
CA ILE A 164 -26.03 0.98 -9.72
C ILE A 164 -24.66 0.33 -9.43
N SER A 165 -24.31 -0.76 -10.10
CA SER A 165 -23.02 -1.42 -9.87
C SER A 165 -21.84 -0.57 -10.30
N VAL A 166 -22.00 0.26 -11.33
CA VAL A 166 -20.99 1.24 -11.76
C VAL A 166 -20.89 2.37 -10.74
N LEU A 167 -22.03 2.94 -10.32
CA LEU A 167 -22.08 4.01 -9.31
C LEU A 167 -21.44 3.59 -7.97
N TYR A 168 -21.67 2.34 -7.52
CA TYR A 168 -20.99 1.83 -6.33
C TYR A 168 -19.49 1.78 -6.51
N ARG A 169 -19.00 1.40 -7.67
CA ARG A 169 -17.55 1.37 -7.95
C ARG A 169 -16.96 2.78 -7.94
N GLU A 170 -17.61 3.74 -8.57
CA GLU A 170 -17.20 5.15 -8.58
C GLU A 170 -17.21 5.74 -7.16
N LEU A 171 -18.24 5.44 -6.37
CA LEU A 171 -18.32 5.84 -4.98
C LEU A 171 -17.14 5.30 -4.18
N PHE A 172 -16.83 4.01 -4.31
CA PHE A 172 -15.73 3.38 -3.59
C PHE A 172 -14.39 3.97 -4.01
N GLN A 173 -14.17 4.20 -5.30
CA GLN A 173 -12.94 4.85 -5.78
C GLN A 173 -12.79 6.29 -5.28
N SER A 174 -13.89 6.99 -5.02
CA SER A 174 -13.85 8.35 -4.48
C SER A 174 -13.68 8.40 -2.96
N LEU A 175 -14.08 7.33 -2.24
CA LEU A 175 -13.90 7.20 -0.79
C LEU A 175 -12.50 6.76 -0.39
N VAL A 176 -11.82 5.96 -1.24
CA VAL A 176 -10.44 5.52 -0.96
C VAL A 176 -9.50 6.72 -1.12
N PRO A 177 -8.74 7.09 -0.07
CA PRO A 177 -7.77 8.17 -0.18
C PRO A 177 -6.69 7.77 -1.19
N LYS A 178 -6.42 8.67 -2.16
CA LYS A 178 -5.33 8.46 -3.12
C LYS A 178 -4.00 8.42 -2.37
N GLU A 179 -3.23 7.37 -2.58
CA GLU A 179 -1.89 7.29 -2.02
C GLU A 179 -0.97 8.32 -2.69
N LYS A 180 -0.07 8.91 -1.90
CA LYS A 180 0.84 9.97 -2.36
C LYS A 180 1.68 9.59 -3.57
N TYR A 181 1.97 8.31 -3.74
CA TYR A 181 2.88 7.78 -4.76
C TYR A 181 2.18 7.09 -5.93
N ASP A 182 0.83 7.07 -5.99
CA ASP A 182 0.10 6.33 -7.04
C ASP A 182 0.48 6.75 -8.47
N ASN A 183 0.77 8.03 -8.69
CA ASN A 183 1.11 8.60 -10.00
C ASN A 183 2.62 8.68 -10.25
N THR A 184 3.46 8.07 -9.40
CA THR A 184 4.92 8.15 -9.57
C THR A 184 5.44 7.05 -10.48
N ASP A 185 6.62 7.30 -11.07
CA ASP A 185 7.41 6.29 -11.75
C ASP A 185 7.83 5.16 -10.81
N VAL A 186 8.14 4.01 -11.38
CA VAL A 186 8.49 2.79 -10.63
C VAL A 186 9.87 2.30 -10.98
N ILE A 187 10.62 1.87 -9.96
CA ILE A 187 11.78 1.01 -10.12
C ILE A 187 11.34 -0.42 -9.83
N LEU A 188 11.35 -1.24 -10.89
CA LEU A 188 11.08 -2.68 -10.82
C LEU A 188 12.42 -3.42 -10.76
N GLU A 189 12.62 -4.24 -9.72
CA GLU A 189 13.78 -5.11 -9.60
C GLU A 189 13.34 -6.57 -9.52
N VAL A 190 13.98 -7.45 -10.25
CA VAL A 190 13.78 -8.89 -10.19
C VAL A 190 15.07 -9.57 -9.76
N THR A 191 14.96 -10.53 -8.85
CA THR A 191 16.12 -11.27 -8.33
C THR A 191 15.81 -12.75 -8.23
N SER A 192 16.68 -13.61 -8.77
CA SER A 192 16.54 -15.05 -8.67
C SER A 192 16.71 -15.55 -7.23
N GLY A 193 15.93 -16.54 -6.83
CA GLY A 193 16.09 -17.21 -5.54
C GLY A 193 17.34 -18.12 -5.50
N ARG A 194 17.79 -18.42 -4.29
CA ARG A 194 18.94 -19.32 -4.03
C ARG A 194 18.48 -20.72 -3.61
N THR A 195 17.52 -21.30 -4.32
CA THR A 195 17.02 -22.65 -4.02
C THR A 195 17.77 -23.71 -4.82
N THR A 196 17.75 -24.96 -4.35
CA THR A 196 18.22 -26.13 -5.10
C THR A 196 17.52 -26.22 -6.45
N GLY A 197 18.24 -26.04 -7.55
CA GLY A 197 17.68 -25.89 -8.91
C GLY A 197 17.84 -24.45 -9.42
N GLY A 198 19.00 -23.82 -9.16
CA GLY A 198 19.31 -22.44 -9.53
C GLY A 198 18.97 -22.08 -10.97
N ASP A 199 19.19 -23.00 -11.91
CA ASP A 199 18.88 -22.82 -13.34
C ASP A 199 17.41 -22.47 -13.57
N ILE A 200 16.49 -23.10 -12.84
CA ILE A 200 15.04 -22.86 -12.96
C ILE A 200 14.68 -21.47 -12.45
N CYS A 201 15.24 -21.08 -11.29
CA CYS A 201 15.01 -19.76 -10.73
C CYS A 201 15.47 -18.68 -11.69
N GLN A 202 16.64 -18.88 -12.31
CA GLN A 202 17.25 -17.91 -13.23
C GLN A 202 16.45 -17.79 -14.56
N GLN A 203 16.03 -18.91 -15.14
CA GLN A 203 15.19 -18.92 -16.33
C GLN A 203 13.82 -18.28 -16.06
N PHE A 204 13.20 -18.63 -14.95
CA PHE A 204 11.92 -18.06 -14.55
C PHE A 204 12.03 -16.56 -14.26
N THR A 205 13.14 -16.11 -13.67
CA THR A 205 13.38 -14.67 -13.44
C THR A 205 13.43 -13.90 -14.76
N ARG A 206 14.04 -14.47 -15.80
CA ARG A 206 14.03 -13.88 -17.14
C ARG A 206 12.62 -13.82 -17.72
N GLU A 207 11.87 -14.91 -17.67
CA GLU A 207 10.51 -14.96 -18.18
C GLU A 207 9.58 -13.94 -17.52
N ILE A 208 9.72 -13.77 -16.21
CA ILE A 208 8.94 -12.74 -15.46
C ILE A 208 9.40 -11.32 -15.81
N PHE A 209 10.70 -11.10 -16.01
CA PHE A 209 11.20 -9.80 -16.45
C PHE A 209 10.67 -9.43 -17.85
N ASP A 210 10.75 -10.37 -18.78
CA ASP A 210 10.22 -10.22 -20.14
C ASP A 210 8.68 -9.98 -20.11
N MET A 211 7.95 -10.67 -19.22
CA MET A 211 6.51 -10.44 -19.00
C MET A 211 6.21 -8.99 -18.58
N TYR A 212 6.97 -8.41 -17.64
CA TYR A 212 6.76 -7.01 -17.24
C TYR A 212 7.17 -6.02 -18.32
N GLN A 213 8.19 -6.32 -19.12
CA GLN A 213 8.56 -5.51 -20.27
C GLN A 213 7.43 -5.48 -21.30
N ASN A 214 6.85 -6.63 -21.62
CA ASN A 214 5.72 -6.73 -22.53
C ASN A 214 4.47 -6.03 -21.97
N TYR A 215 4.21 -6.16 -20.65
CA TYR A 215 3.12 -5.47 -19.98
C TYR A 215 3.27 -3.94 -20.07
N SER A 216 4.49 -3.45 -19.89
CA SER A 216 4.76 -2.02 -20.06
C SER A 216 4.47 -1.54 -21.48
N SER A 217 4.84 -2.34 -22.49
CA SER A 217 4.51 -2.06 -23.89
C SER A 217 2.99 -2.12 -24.15
N TYR A 218 2.28 -3.07 -23.55
CA TYR A 218 0.82 -3.19 -23.64
C TYR A 218 0.09 -1.98 -23.05
N LYS A 219 0.61 -1.41 -21.96
CA LYS A 219 0.09 -0.19 -21.32
C LYS A 219 0.61 1.12 -21.92
N HIS A 220 1.47 1.06 -22.93
CA HIS A 220 2.16 2.21 -23.53
C HIS A 220 3.04 2.98 -22.54
N TRP A 221 3.58 2.31 -21.52
CA TRP A 221 4.55 2.87 -20.61
C TRP A 221 5.97 2.81 -21.17
N LYS A 222 6.79 3.77 -20.78
CA LYS A 222 8.20 3.79 -21.13
C LYS A 222 8.98 2.83 -20.22
N PHE A 223 9.72 1.92 -20.80
CA PHE A 223 10.55 0.95 -20.09
C PHE A 223 12.03 1.23 -20.34
N GLU A 224 12.78 1.54 -19.29
CA GLU A 224 14.21 1.82 -19.32
C GLU A 224 14.96 0.78 -18.50
N LEU A 225 15.89 0.06 -19.15
CA LEU A 225 16.73 -0.91 -18.46
C LEU A 225 17.82 -0.18 -17.67
N LEU A 226 17.87 -0.38 -16.35
CA LEU A 226 18.89 0.19 -15.47
C LEU A 226 20.07 -0.76 -15.24
N ASN A 227 19.77 -2.03 -14.96
CA ASN A 227 20.77 -3.05 -14.70
C ASN A 227 20.29 -4.40 -15.21
N TYR A 228 21.22 -5.21 -15.73
CA TYR A 228 20.92 -6.55 -16.23
C TYR A 228 22.12 -7.47 -16.01
N THR A 229 21.95 -8.46 -15.14
CA THR A 229 23.00 -9.43 -14.82
C THR A 229 22.58 -10.81 -15.32
N PRO A 230 23.05 -11.22 -16.53
CA PRO A 230 22.70 -12.51 -17.10
C PRO A 230 23.28 -13.65 -16.25
N ALA A 231 22.61 -14.78 -16.33
CA ALA A 231 23.06 -16.03 -15.73
C ALA A 231 23.38 -17.06 -16.82
N ASP A 232 23.98 -18.18 -16.42
CA ASP A 232 24.27 -19.29 -17.32
C ASP A 232 22.97 -19.85 -17.96
N TYR A 233 23.12 -20.53 -19.07
CA TYR A 233 22.01 -21.16 -19.83
C TYR A 233 20.87 -20.18 -20.22
N GLY A 234 21.20 -18.93 -20.46
CA GLY A 234 20.23 -17.92 -20.86
C GLY A 234 19.29 -17.45 -19.75
N GLY A 235 19.62 -17.71 -18.48
CA GLY A 235 18.88 -17.23 -17.33
C GLY A 235 19.21 -15.79 -16.95
N LEU A 236 18.62 -15.32 -15.84
CA LEU A 236 18.81 -13.98 -15.28
C LEU A 236 19.02 -14.07 -13.76
N HIS A 237 20.11 -13.50 -13.26
CA HIS A 237 20.35 -13.39 -11.82
C HIS A 237 19.62 -12.21 -11.20
N HIS A 238 19.78 -11.06 -11.82
CA HIS A 238 19.20 -9.80 -11.36
C HIS A 238 18.98 -8.88 -12.55
N ALA A 239 17.85 -8.19 -12.54
CA ALA A 239 17.61 -7.06 -13.43
C ALA A 239 16.85 -5.96 -12.69
N ALA A 240 17.10 -4.73 -13.10
CA ALA A 240 16.38 -3.56 -12.63
C ALA A 240 15.97 -2.71 -13.83
N ALA A 241 14.75 -2.25 -13.85
CA ALA A 241 14.20 -1.36 -14.87
C ALA A 241 13.43 -0.21 -14.24
N ARG A 242 13.46 0.95 -14.89
CA ARG A 242 12.59 2.07 -14.60
C ARG A 242 11.40 2.00 -15.54
N ILE A 243 10.20 2.14 -14.99
CA ILE A 243 8.95 2.17 -15.75
C ILE A 243 8.28 3.51 -15.48
N SER A 244 8.06 4.30 -16.54
CA SER A 244 7.49 5.65 -16.47
C SER A 244 6.19 5.73 -17.25
N GLY A 245 5.18 6.38 -16.71
CA GLY A 245 3.89 6.55 -17.34
C GLY A 245 2.79 6.87 -16.34
N ASP A 246 1.55 6.92 -16.78
CA ASP A 246 0.41 7.24 -15.93
C ASP A 246 0.05 6.07 -15.02
N ASP A 247 -0.15 6.34 -13.74
CA ASP A 247 -0.61 5.39 -12.71
C ASP A 247 0.24 4.10 -12.61
N VAL A 248 1.52 4.14 -12.97
CA VAL A 248 2.41 2.96 -13.02
C VAL A 248 2.53 2.30 -11.66
N TYR A 249 2.83 3.11 -10.61
CA TYR A 249 2.96 2.57 -9.25
C TYR A 249 1.66 1.97 -8.74
N LYS A 250 0.53 2.62 -9.00
CA LYS A 250 -0.80 2.10 -8.64
C LYS A 250 -1.04 0.69 -9.18
N HIS A 251 -0.68 0.43 -10.43
CA HIS A 251 -0.86 -0.89 -11.07
C HIS A 251 0.14 -1.93 -10.57
N LEU A 252 1.40 -1.55 -10.35
CA LEU A 252 2.47 -2.51 -10.04
C LEU A 252 2.74 -2.70 -8.54
N LYS A 253 2.25 -1.84 -7.65
CA LYS A 253 2.54 -1.89 -6.21
C LYS A 253 2.26 -3.26 -5.56
N TYR A 254 1.28 -4.00 -6.07
CA TYR A 254 0.92 -5.33 -5.56
C TYR A 254 1.68 -6.48 -6.23
N GLU A 255 2.54 -6.21 -7.22
CA GLU A 255 3.39 -7.23 -7.85
C GLU A 255 4.65 -7.54 -7.03
N GLY A 256 4.99 -6.67 -6.05
CA GLY A 256 6.13 -6.87 -5.16
C GLY A 256 5.95 -8.05 -4.21
N GLY A 257 6.90 -8.99 -4.20
CA GLY A 257 6.90 -10.15 -3.32
C GLY A 257 7.61 -11.37 -3.90
N VAL A 258 7.39 -12.53 -3.27
CA VAL A 258 8.00 -13.80 -3.67
C VAL A 258 7.09 -14.56 -4.63
N HIS A 259 7.59 -14.86 -5.83
CA HIS A 259 6.93 -15.68 -6.83
C HIS A 259 7.53 -17.09 -6.84
N ARG A 260 6.69 -18.10 -6.94
CA ARG A 260 7.10 -19.51 -6.96
C ARG A 260 6.78 -20.15 -8.31
N VAL A 261 7.75 -20.86 -8.86
CA VAL A 261 7.58 -21.66 -10.07
C VAL A 261 7.67 -23.15 -9.75
N GLN A 262 6.85 -23.95 -10.43
CA GLN A 262 6.88 -25.41 -10.39
C GLN A 262 6.85 -25.92 -11.83
N ARG A 263 8.00 -26.42 -12.31
CA ARG A 263 8.13 -26.99 -13.65
C ARG A 263 9.22 -28.06 -13.71
N ILE A 264 9.20 -28.86 -14.76
CA ILE A 264 10.31 -29.70 -15.17
C ILE A 264 11.28 -28.80 -15.94
N PRO A 265 12.58 -28.73 -15.57
CA PRO A 265 13.55 -27.89 -16.28
C PRO A 265 13.76 -28.36 -17.71
N GLU A 266 13.77 -27.44 -18.64
CA GLU A 266 14.02 -27.72 -20.05
C GLU A 266 15.52 -27.68 -20.36
N VAL A 267 16.27 -26.82 -19.70
CA VAL A 267 17.69 -26.54 -19.95
C VAL A 267 18.44 -26.55 -18.61
N GLY A 268 19.74 -26.82 -18.64
CA GLY A 268 20.63 -26.79 -17.50
C GLY A 268 20.89 -28.17 -16.87
N LEU A 269 21.67 -28.20 -15.79
CA LEU A 269 22.05 -29.44 -15.10
C LEU A 269 20.84 -30.18 -14.51
N SER A 270 19.83 -29.45 -14.09
CA SER A 270 18.60 -29.99 -13.48
C SER A 270 17.68 -30.67 -14.50
N SER A 271 17.83 -30.42 -15.82
CA SER A 271 17.00 -31.01 -16.89
C SER A 271 17.18 -32.53 -17.01
N ARG A 272 18.36 -33.04 -16.63
CA ARG A 272 18.67 -34.49 -16.71
C ARG A 272 17.79 -35.34 -15.81
N MET A 273 17.22 -34.78 -14.73
CA MET A 273 16.47 -35.55 -13.74
C MET A 273 14.99 -35.70 -14.06
N GLN A 274 14.44 -34.98 -15.03
CA GLN A 274 13.03 -34.97 -15.45
C GLN A 274 12.02 -34.97 -14.29
N ARG A 275 12.35 -34.33 -13.19
CA ARG A 275 11.50 -34.17 -12.01
C ARG A 275 10.95 -32.76 -11.93
N ILE A 276 9.80 -32.61 -11.29
CA ILE A 276 9.25 -31.31 -10.99
C ILE A 276 10.14 -30.64 -9.94
N HIS A 277 10.72 -29.51 -10.31
CA HIS A 277 11.47 -28.68 -9.40
C HIS A 277 10.68 -27.44 -9.03
N THR A 278 10.90 -26.97 -7.81
CA THR A 278 10.30 -25.75 -7.30
C THR A 278 11.39 -24.68 -7.16
N GLY A 279 11.20 -23.58 -7.87
CA GLY A 279 12.04 -22.40 -7.78
C GLY A 279 11.30 -21.22 -7.18
N THR A 280 12.05 -20.25 -6.68
CA THR A 280 11.51 -18.96 -6.22
C THR A 280 12.30 -17.81 -6.81
N MET A 281 11.61 -16.68 -7.00
CA MET A 281 12.22 -15.41 -7.32
C MET A 281 11.54 -14.30 -6.51
N SER A 282 12.19 -13.15 -6.38
CA SER A 282 11.61 -11.98 -5.73
C SER A 282 11.45 -10.85 -6.74
N VAL A 283 10.29 -10.24 -6.74
CA VAL A 283 9.99 -8.99 -7.43
C VAL A 283 9.93 -7.89 -6.39
N ILE A 284 10.57 -6.77 -6.66
CA ILE A 284 10.59 -5.58 -5.80
C ILE A 284 10.07 -4.42 -6.62
N VAL A 285 9.10 -3.71 -6.09
CA VAL A 285 8.47 -2.55 -6.71
C VAL A 285 8.63 -1.37 -5.76
N LEU A 286 9.37 -0.37 -6.20
CA LEU A 286 9.63 0.84 -5.40
C LEU A 286 9.15 2.06 -6.17
N PRO A 287 8.40 2.98 -5.52
CA PRO A 287 8.07 4.26 -6.14
C PRO A 287 9.35 5.09 -6.29
N GLN A 288 9.46 5.79 -7.40
CA GLN A 288 10.49 6.78 -7.60
C GLN A 288 9.90 8.15 -7.27
N PRO A 289 10.22 8.74 -6.11
CA PRO A 289 9.74 10.08 -5.79
C PRO A 289 10.35 11.10 -6.74
N ASP A 290 9.60 12.15 -7.02
CA ASP A 290 10.09 13.32 -7.73
C ASP A 290 11.23 14.00 -6.98
N GLU A 291 11.99 14.85 -7.67
CA GLU A 291 13.09 15.60 -7.04
C GLU A 291 12.58 16.40 -5.85
N VAL A 292 13.26 16.22 -4.71
CA VAL A 292 12.90 16.91 -3.48
C VAL A 292 13.43 18.35 -3.53
N ASP A 293 12.55 19.29 -3.84
CA ASP A 293 12.88 20.71 -3.74
C ASP A 293 12.66 21.20 -2.29
N VAL A 294 13.76 21.49 -1.59
CA VAL A 294 13.72 21.96 -0.20
C VAL A 294 13.46 23.47 -0.17
N LYS A 295 12.20 23.84 -0.04
CA LYS A 295 11.80 25.23 0.21
C LYS A 295 11.86 25.51 1.71
N VAL A 296 12.62 26.53 2.08
CA VAL A 296 12.74 26.96 3.49
C VAL A 296 12.01 28.28 3.62
N ASP A 297 10.91 28.29 4.35
CA ASP A 297 10.15 29.50 4.62
C ASP A 297 10.87 30.38 5.67
N PRO A 298 11.01 31.69 5.44
CA PRO A 298 11.61 32.59 6.41
C PRO A 298 10.91 32.64 7.78
N LYS A 299 9.62 32.29 7.83
CA LYS A 299 8.82 32.24 9.07
C LYS A 299 9.23 31.08 9.99
N ASP A 300 9.78 30.03 9.42
CA ASP A 300 10.21 28.83 10.14
C ASP A 300 11.66 28.93 10.64
N LEU A 301 12.29 30.09 10.41
CA LEU A 301 13.66 30.34 10.78
C LEU A 301 13.75 31.33 11.95
N ARG A 302 14.41 30.88 13.00
CA ARG A 302 14.91 31.80 14.06
C ARG A 302 16.37 32.13 13.76
N VAL A 303 16.67 33.43 13.69
CA VAL A 303 18.01 33.96 13.40
C VAL A 303 18.51 34.63 14.65
N ASP A 304 19.55 34.09 15.27
CA ASP A 304 20.24 34.67 16.39
C ASP A 304 21.65 35.15 15.96
N THR A 305 22.05 36.34 16.36
CA THR A 305 23.39 36.87 16.09
C THR A 305 24.21 36.89 17.36
N PHE A 306 25.49 36.60 17.25
CA PHE A 306 26.39 36.58 18.41
C PHE A 306 27.82 36.94 17.99
N ARG A 307 28.69 37.20 18.97
CA ARG A 307 30.09 37.51 18.73
C ARG A 307 30.86 36.28 18.33
N ALA A 308 31.66 36.39 17.26
CA ALA A 308 32.48 35.29 16.80
C ALA A 308 33.50 34.90 17.89
N LYS A 309 33.75 33.59 18.05
CA LYS A 309 34.75 33.04 18.94
C LYS A 309 36.01 32.70 18.17
N GLY A 310 37.15 33.23 18.56
CA GLY A 310 38.43 32.89 17.91
C GLY A 310 39.53 33.91 18.25
N ALA A 311 40.76 33.63 17.82
CA ALA A 311 41.87 34.56 17.91
C ALA A 311 41.62 35.71 16.93
N GLY A 312 41.36 36.92 17.47
CA GLY A 312 41.04 38.08 16.66
C GLY A 312 41.25 39.39 17.44
N GLY A 313 41.41 40.47 16.69
CA GLY A 313 41.57 41.82 17.24
C GLY A 313 40.25 42.46 17.74
N GLN A 314 40.28 43.78 17.88
CA GLN A 314 39.19 44.60 18.43
C GLN A 314 37.82 44.36 17.75
N HIS A 315 37.79 44.08 16.43
CA HIS A 315 36.57 43.87 15.67
C HIS A 315 35.80 42.58 16.05
N VAL A 316 36.51 41.48 16.36
CA VAL A 316 35.90 40.20 16.76
C VAL A 316 35.22 40.31 18.12
N ASN A 317 35.76 41.16 18.99
CA ASN A 317 35.25 41.33 20.35
C ASN A 317 34.10 42.34 20.46
N THR A 318 33.92 43.21 19.45
CA THR A 318 32.94 44.31 19.49
C THR A 318 31.73 44.09 18.59
N THR A 319 31.84 43.28 17.52
CA THR A 319 30.78 43.16 16.49
C THR A 319 30.16 41.76 16.52
N ASP A 320 28.82 41.70 16.50
CA ASP A 320 28.05 40.45 16.42
C ASP A 320 28.01 39.95 14.94
N SER A 321 29.15 39.44 14.47
CA SER A 321 29.28 38.95 13.07
C SER A 321 28.86 37.51 12.87
N ALA A 322 28.86 36.68 13.90
CA ALA A 322 28.44 35.29 13.83
C ALA A 322 26.92 35.16 13.84
N VAL A 323 26.41 34.18 13.07
CA VAL A 323 24.98 33.92 12.89
C VAL A 323 24.67 32.49 13.26
N ARG A 324 23.61 32.29 14.03
CA ARG A 324 23.01 31.01 14.35
C ARG A 324 21.60 30.95 13.78
N LEU A 325 21.36 29.97 12.94
CA LEU A 325 20.06 29.69 12.37
C LEU A 325 19.45 28.45 13.04
N VAL A 326 18.22 28.58 13.49
CA VAL A 326 17.44 27.44 14.00
C VAL A 326 16.22 27.27 13.14
N HIS A 327 16.07 26.09 12.55
CA HIS A 327 14.86 25.73 11.83
C HIS A 327 13.85 25.15 12.82
N LEU A 328 12.79 25.87 13.10
CA LEU A 328 11.81 25.57 14.15
C LEU A 328 11.14 24.20 14.00
N PRO A 329 10.68 23.79 12.79
CA PRO A 329 9.97 22.52 12.63
C PRO A 329 10.86 21.27 12.85
N THR A 330 12.15 21.34 12.47
CA THR A 330 13.06 20.19 12.57
C THR A 330 14.03 20.29 13.76
N GLY A 331 14.14 21.45 14.39
CA GLY A 331 15.10 21.72 15.46
C GLY A 331 16.56 21.76 15.01
N LEU A 332 16.82 21.74 13.69
CA LEU A 332 18.18 21.83 13.15
C LEU A 332 18.82 23.20 13.45
N VAL A 333 20.02 23.17 13.98
CA VAL A 333 20.80 24.35 14.30
C VAL A 333 22.05 24.41 13.42
N VAL A 334 22.30 25.59 12.83
CA VAL A 334 23.47 25.86 12.02
C VAL A 334 24.11 27.15 12.52
N GLU A 335 25.39 27.10 12.82
CA GLU A 335 26.20 28.28 13.22
C GLU A 335 27.24 28.56 12.13
N CYS A 336 27.40 29.84 11.79
CA CYS A 336 28.39 30.31 10.83
C CYS A 336 29.10 31.55 11.36
N GLN A 337 30.46 31.50 11.34
CA GLN A 337 31.36 32.59 11.77
C GLN A 337 32.57 32.70 10.84
N GLN A 338 32.43 32.37 9.57
CA GLN A 338 33.56 32.29 8.60
C GLN A 338 33.98 33.67 8.10
N GLU A 339 33.02 34.54 7.90
CA GLU A 339 33.22 35.85 7.28
C GLU A 339 33.11 37.00 8.30
N ARG A 340 33.69 38.14 7.97
CA ARG A 340 33.56 39.36 8.76
C ARG A 340 32.17 40.01 8.71
N SER A 341 31.45 39.75 7.60
CA SER A 341 30.13 40.30 7.34
C SER A 341 29.04 39.37 7.86
N GLN A 342 28.16 39.88 8.74
CA GLN A 342 26.99 39.18 9.24
C GLN A 342 26.07 38.71 8.12
N ILE A 343 25.89 39.53 7.07
CA ILE A 343 25.02 39.20 5.91
C ILE A 343 25.55 37.99 5.19
N LYS A 344 26.87 37.94 4.90
CA LYS A 344 27.50 36.79 4.26
C LYS A 344 27.41 35.54 5.14
N ASN A 345 27.63 35.65 6.43
CA ASN A 345 27.48 34.53 7.37
C ASN A 345 26.03 34.01 7.39
N LYS A 346 25.02 34.87 7.27
CA LYS A 346 23.63 34.48 7.17
C LYS A 346 23.35 33.70 5.86
N GLU A 347 23.88 34.17 4.74
CA GLU A 347 23.73 33.48 3.45
C GLU A 347 24.40 32.10 3.45
N ILE A 348 25.61 32.00 3.99
CA ILE A 348 26.33 30.73 4.13
C ILE A 348 25.55 29.78 5.06
N ALA A 349 25.11 30.28 6.21
CA ALA A 349 24.33 29.49 7.16
C ALA A 349 23.02 28.97 6.54
N LEU A 350 22.31 29.75 5.72
CA LEU A 350 21.12 29.33 4.98
C LEU A 350 21.45 28.24 3.96
N ARG A 351 22.59 28.38 3.25
CA ARG A 351 23.02 27.35 2.28
C ARG A 351 23.35 26.04 2.99
N VAL A 352 24.06 26.11 4.11
CA VAL A 352 24.38 24.91 4.93
C VAL A 352 23.11 24.30 5.54
N LEU A 353 22.16 25.12 5.99
CA LEU A 353 20.87 24.62 6.50
C LEU A 353 20.09 23.86 5.43
N ARG A 354 19.98 24.42 4.22
CA ARG A 354 19.32 23.73 3.10
C ARG A 354 19.99 22.40 2.78
N ALA A 355 21.33 22.35 2.75
CA ALA A 355 22.07 21.12 2.50
C ALA A 355 21.81 20.07 3.59
N ARG A 356 21.77 20.46 4.87
CA ARG A 356 21.47 19.54 5.99
C ARG A 356 20.02 19.05 5.96
N LEU A 357 19.05 19.91 5.66
CA LEU A 357 17.64 19.53 5.48
C LEU A 357 17.49 18.54 4.33
N TYR A 358 18.10 18.82 3.18
CA TYR A 358 18.11 17.89 2.04
C TYR A 358 18.71 16.54 2.41
N GLN A 359 19.85 16.52 3.11
CA GLN A 359 20.46 15.29 3.58
C GLN A 359 19.52 14.50 4.51
N GLN A 360 18.89 15.16 5.47
CA GLN A 360 17.97 14.51 6.42
C GLN A 360 16.76 13.88 5.70
N ILE A 361 16.17 14.59 4.73
CA ILE A 361 15.04 14.09 3.93
C ILE A 361 15.50 12.87 3.11
N THR A 362 16.65 13.00 2.41
CA THR A 362 17.20 11.92 1.59
C THR A 362 17.55 10.67 2.40
N GLU A 363 18.08 10.83 3.61
CA GLU A 363 18.37 9.70 4.52
C GLU A 363 17.08 9.02 5.00
N LYS A 364 16.05 9.80 5.32
CA LYS A 364 14.74 9.30 5.71
C LYS A 364 14.10 8.49 4.57
N ASP A 365 14.12 9.03 3.35
CA ASP A 365 13.57 8.35 2.18
C ASP A 365 14.35 7.06 1.85
N LYS A 366 15.67 7.09 1.93
CA LYS A 366 16.51 5.88 1.79
C LYS A 366 16.17 4.82 2.83
N CYS A 367 15.96 5.22 4.08
CA CYS A 367 15.58 4.29 5.15
C CYS A 367 14.21 3.67 4.89
N GLN A 368 13.24 4.46 4.43
CA GLN A 368 11.90 3.99 4.06
C GLN A 368 11.96 3.01 2.87
N GLN A 369 12.70 3.35 1.81
CA GLN A 369 12.90 2.46 0.66
C GLN A 369 13.58 1.14 1.04
N GLN A 370 14.61 1.20 1.91
CA GLN A 370 15.25 -0.02 2.42
C GLN A 370 14.31 -0.89 3.25
N SER A 371 13.45 -0.27 4.06
CA SER A 371 12.44 -0.98 4.85
C SER A 371 11.39 -1.62 3.95
N ALA A 372 10.87 -0.89 2.97
CA ALA A 372 9.92 -1.40 1.97
C ALA A 372 10.53 -2.57 1.16
N ARG A 373 11.79 -2.42 0.72
CA ARG A 373 12.52 -3.49 0.03
C ARG A 373 12.67 -4.74 0.90
N LYS A 374 13.02 -4.58 2.18
CA LYS A 374 13.14 -5.71 3.12
C LYS A 374 11.81 -6.43 3.33
N LEU A 375 10.70 -5.70 3.42
CA LEU A 375 9.37 -6.28 3.56
C LEU A 375 8.95 -7.09 2.32
N GLN A 376 9.21 -6.58 1.11
CA GLN A 376 8.86 -7.27 -0.14
C GLN A 376 9.73 -8.50 -0.40
N VAL A 377 11.02 -8.44 -0.06
CA VAL A 377 11.94 -9.59 -0.19
C VAL A 377 11.62 -10.66 0.85
N GLY A 378 11.15 -10.28 2.05
CA GLY A 378 10.89 -11.17 3.16
C GLY A 378 12.07 -12.09 3.48
N THR A 379 11.81 -13.30 3.97
CA THR A 379 12.81 -14.35 4.18
C THR A 379 13.13 -15.13 2.91
N ARG A 380 12.48 -14.83 1.78
CA ARG A 380 12.49 -15.62 0.52
C ARG A 380 12.05 -17.06 0.70
N ALA A 381 11.37 -17.39 1.80
CA ALA A 381 10.83 -18.71 2.04
C ALA A 381 9.67 -19.02 1.10
N GLN A 382 9.54 -20.29 0.72
CA GLN A 382 8.43 -20.72 -0.15
C GLN A 382 7.04 -20.49 0.48
N SER A 383 6.97 -20.34 1.80
CA SER A 383 5.75 -20.05 2.57
C SER A 383 5.24 -18.61 2.36
N GLU A 384 6.11 -17.66 2.03
CA GLU A 384 5.78 -16.23 1.86
C GLU A 384 5.39 -15.86 0.42
N ARG A 385 5.21 -16.88 -0.43
CA ARG A 385 4.86 -16.66 -1.83
C ARG A 385 3.53 -15.92 -2.00
N ILE A 386 3.52 -14.91 -2.86
CA ILE A 386 2.30 -14.22 -3.28
C ILE A 386 1.61 -14.96 -4.42
N ARG A 387 2.40 -15.53 -5.36
CA ARG A 387 1.88 -16.20 -6.56
C ARG A 387 2.63 -17.47 -6.89
N THR A 388 1.93 -18.47 -7.39
CA THR A 388 2.50 -19.75 -7.84
C THR A 388 2.18 -20.00 -9.31
N TYR A 389 3.21 -20.30 -10.08
CA TYR A 389 3.15 -20.69 -11.49
C TYR A 389 3.40 -22.20 -11.60
N ASN A 390 2.36 -22.97 -11.87
CA ASN A 390 2.44 -24.42 -11.96
C ASN A 390 2.32 -24.85 -13.42
N PHE A 391 3.46 -25.09 -14.06
CA PHE A 391 3.52 -25.48 -15.47
C PHE A 391 2.95 -26.88 -15.74
N THR A 392 3.00 -27.79 -14.76
CA THR A 392 2.45 -29.14 -14.92
C THR A 392 0.93 -29.16 -14.93
N GLN A 393 0.29 -28.19 -14.28
CA GLN A 393 -1.16 -28.04 -14.22
C GLN A 393 -1.66 -26.88 -15.10
N ASP A 394 -0.76 -26.24 -15.84
CA ASP A 394 -1.02 -25.08 -16.68
C ASP A 394 -1.89 -24.01 -15.99
N ARG A 395 -1.49 -23.62 -14.75
CA ARG A 395 -2.22 -22.62 -13.98
C ARG A 395 -1.30 -21.68 -13.20
N VAL A 396 -1.73 -20.43 -13.10
CA VAL A 396 -1.19 -19.40 -12.23
C VAL A 396 -2.19 -19.15 -11.11
N THR A 397 -1.74 -19.27 -9.85
CA THR A 397 -2.60 -19.03 -8.67
C THR A 397 -2.04 -17.86 -7.87
N ASP A 398 -2.82 -16.79 -7.69
CA ASP A 398 -2.51 -15.73 -6.73
C ASP A 398 -3.14 -16.09 -5.38
N HIS A 399 -2.28 -16.20 -4.36
CA HIS A 399 -2.71 -16.70 -3.05
C HIS A 399 -3.40 -15.62 -2.18
N ARG A 400 -3.29 -14.36 -2.55
CA ARG A 400 -3.89 -13.24 -1.80
C ARG A 400 -5.40 -13.19 -2.02
N ILE A 401 -5.81 -13.33 -3.29
CA ILE A 401 -7.23 -13.28 -3.70
C ILE A 401 -7.79 -14.66 -4.08
N ALA A 402 -6.99 -15.74 -3.88
CA ALA A 402 -7.35 -17.11 -4.25
C ALA A 402 -7.84 -17.23 -5.72
N TYR A 403 -7.26 -16.42 -6.62
CA TYR A 403 -7.64 -16.38 -8.02
C TYR A 403 -6.72 -17.25 -8.87
N GLU A 404 -7.31 -18.02 -9.79
CA GLU A 404 -6.59 -18.91 -10.68
C GLU A 404 -6.80 -18.51 -12.14
N VAL A 405 -5.70 -18.46 -12.90
CA VAL A 405 -5.69 -18.24 -14.34
C VAL A 405 -5.09 -19.46 -15.00
N ARG A 406 -5.73 -19.98 -16.02
CA ARG A 406 -5.22 -21.07 -16.88
C ARG A 406 -4.48 -20.48 -18.07
N ASP A 407 -3.62 -21.28 -18.72
CA ASP A 407 -2.76 -20.89 -19.83
C ASP A 407 -1.61 -19.97 -19.39
N ILE A 408 -0.60 -20.58 -18.78
CA ILE A 408 0.60 -19.87 -18.27
C ILE A 408 1.33 -19.13 -19.41
N LYS A 409 1.41 -19.74 -20.61
CA LYS A 409 2.11 -19.12 -21.75
C LYS A 409 1.47 -17.77 -22.10
N LYS A 410 0.15 -17.74 -22.15
CA LYS A 410 -0.61 -16.52 -22.43
C LYS A 410 -0.49 -15.49 -21.29
N PHE A 411 -0.41 -15.97 -20.05
CA PHE A 411 -0.18 -15.12 -18.90
C PHE A 411 1.21 -14.46 -18.95
N LEU A 412 2.25 -15.23 -19.29
CA LEU A 412 3.64 -14.74 -19.42
C LEU A 412 3.85 -13.81 -20.63
N CYS A 413 2.93 -13.76 -21.59
CA CYS A 413 2.96 -12.72 -22.62
C CYS A 413 2.79 -11.30 -22.05
N GLY A 414 2.30 -11.15 -20.79
CA GLY A 414 2.24 -9.85 -20.12
C GLY A 414 1.14 -8.92 -20.67
N GLU A 415 0.08 -9.48 -21.24
CA GLU A 415 -1.01 -8.69 -21.85
C GLU A 415 -2.28 -8.74 -20.97
N LYS A 416 -3.43 -8.94 -21.61
CA LYS A 416 -4.77 -8.91 -21.02
C LYS A 416 -4.93 -9.80 -19.78
N CYS A 417 -4.29 -10.99 -19.74
CA CYS A 417 -4.46 -11.91 -18.62
C CYS A 417 -3.81 -11.37 -17.33
N LEU A 418 -2.63 -10.75 -17.44
CA LEU A 418 -1.95 -10.10 -16.33
C LEU A 418 -2.74 -8.85 -15.90
N ASP A 419 -3.21 -8.05 -16.84
CA ASP A 419 -4.00 -6.86 -16.56
C ASP A 419 -5.28 -7.19 -15.77
N GLN A 420 -6.00 -8.23 -16.15
CA GLN A 420 -7.19 -8.69 -15.42
C GLN A 420 -6.88 -9.11 -13.98
N LEU A 421 -5.74 -9.77 -13.75
CA LEU A 421 -5.31 -10.12 -12.40
C LEU A 421 -4.98 -8.87 -11.58
N ILE A 422 -4.23 -7.93 -12.15
CA ILE A 422 -3.88 -6.65 -11.50
C ILE A 422 -5.13 -5.86 -11.15
N GLN A 423 -6.10 -5.77 -12.06
CA GLN A 423 -7.38 -5.09 -11.81
C GLN A 423 -8.15 -5.71 -10.63
N ARG A 424 -8.16 -7.03 -10.52
CA ARG A 424 -8.80 -7.72 -9.39
C ARG A 424 -8.06 -7.51 -8.08
N LEU A 425 -6.73 -7.44 -8.11
CA LEU A 425 -5.93 -7.11 -6.92
C LEU A 425 -6.20 -5.69 -6.45
N LEU A 426 -6.28 -4.72 -7.37
CA LEU A 426 -6.65 -3.34 -7.06
C LEU A 426 -8.05 -3.29 -6.44
N GLN A 427 -9.02 -3.95 -7.05
CA GLN A 427 -10.38 -3.98 -6.51
C GLN A 427 -10.43 -4.59 -5.10
N SER A 428 -9.73 -5.72 -4.87
CA SER A 428 -9.67 -6.34 -3.53
C SER A 428 -9.02 -5.43 -2.50
N ALA A 429 -7.99 -4.68 -2.88
CA ALA A 429 -7.31 -3.75 -2.00
C ALA A 429 -8.18 -2.51 -1.69
N ASP A 430 -8.90 -2.00 -2.67
CA ASP A 430 -9.85 -0.91 -2.47
C ASP A 430 -10.97 -1.34 -1.50
N GLU A 431 -11.48 -2.58 -1.63
CA GLU A 431 -12.47 -3.16 -0.71
C GLU A 431 -11.94 -3.27 0.72
N GLU A 432 -10.68 -3.75 0.89
CA GLU A 432 -10.03 -3.83 2.20
C GLU A 432 -9.83 -2.44 2.82
N ALA A 433 -9.39 -1.46 2.04
CA ALA A 433 -9.18 -0.08 2.49
C ALA A 433 -10.48 0.58 2.97
N ILE A 434 -11.60 0.32 2.30
CA ILE A 434 -12.91 0.83 2.71
C ILE A 434 -13.35 0.21 4.03
N ILE A 435 -13.16 -1.09 4.21
CA ILE A 435 -13.52 -1.79 5.46
C ILE A 435 -12.68 -1.22 6.62
N GLU A 436 -11.38 -1.03 6.41
CA GLU A 436 -10.48 -0.45 7.43
C GLU A 436 -10.91 0.97 7.80
N PHE A 437 -11.20 1.80 6.79
CA PHE A 437 -11.69 3.17 6.99
C PHE A 437 -13.01 3.21 7.78
N LEU A 438 -13.94 2.29 7.49
CA LEU A 438 -15.21 2.20 8.23
C LEU A 438 -14.99 1.75 9.68
N ASP A 439 -14.09 0.79 9.92
CA ASP A 439 -13.78 0.31 11.26
C ASP A 439 -13.11 1.39 12.12
N GLU A 440 -12.28 2.25 11.53
CA GLU A 440 -11.66 3.39 12.22
C GLU A 440 -12.69 4.46 12.60
N ASN A 441 -13.58 4.81 11.68
CA ASN A 441 -14.62 5.81 11.93
C ASN A 441 -15.66 5.31 12.97
N LEU A 442 -15.98 4.02 12.97
CA LEU A 442 -16.87 3.45 14.00
C LEU A 442 -16.25 3.46 15.40
N LYS A 443 -14.93 3.33 15.51
CA LYS A 443 -14.22 3.44 16.80
C LYS A 443 -14.20 4.87 17.30
N SER A 444 -14.09 5.86 16.42
CA SER A 444 -14.07 7.28 16.78
C SER A 444 -15.45 7.81 17.22
N THR A 445 -16.57 7.22 16.75
CA THR A 445 -17.93 7.60 17.13
C THR A 445 -18.41 6.96 18.43
N ASN A 446 -17.69 5.96 18.97
CA ASN A 446 -18.03 5.28 20.22
C ASN A 446 -17.16 5.75 21.41
N CYS A 447 -16.29 6.75 21.22
CA CYS A 447 -15.60 7.50 22.28
C CYS A 447 -16.26 8.87 22.48
#